data_4a536b6720162e656fbda5220db09224
#
_entry.id   4a536b6720162e656fbda5220db09224
#
_cell.length_a   1.000
_cell.length_b   1.000
_cell.length_c   1.000
_cell.angle_alpha   90.00
_cell.angle_beta   90.00
_cell.angle_gamma   90.00
#
_symmetry.space_group_name_H-M   'P 1'
#
loop_
_entity.id
_entity.type
_entity.pdbx_description
1 polymer ?
#
loop_
_entity_poly.entity_id
_entity_poly.type
_entity_poly.pdbx_seq_one_letter_code
_entity_poly.pdbx_strand_id
1 'polypeptide(L)'
;RGNGAILVNKEGKRFVNELTTRDAASAAILKQQDKMAYLIIDENIRKSLRQIEGYFHLELVKEGATLRDLAAAIGAHPDTLEATVAKYNTAVETKNDVEFKRADMPRVIKTPKFYAIGVQPGIHYTMGGLEIDEQTRVIDNNGKPIPGLYAAGEVTGGVHGANRLGGNS
;
A
#
# COMPACT_ATOMS: atom_id res chain seq x y z
N ARG A 1 -3.59 1.16 -4.51
CA ARG A 1 -4.49 0.10 -4.01
C ARG A 1 -5.96 0.47 -4.25
N GLY A 2 -6.40 1.67 -3.90
CA GLY A 2 -7.80 2.12 -4.04
C GLY A 2 -8.40 2.01 -5.43
N ASN A 3 -7.61 2.04 -6.49
CA ASN A 3 -8.10 1.95 -7.88
C ASN A 3 -8.28 0.52 -8.42
N GLY A 4 -8.30 -0.51 -7.56
CA GLY A 4 -8.53 -1.89 -7.98
C GLY A 4 -7.30 -2.79 -7.96
N ALA A 5 -6.11 -2.29 -7.64
CA ALA A 5 -4.93 -3.13 -7.48
C ALA A 5 -5.04 -4.06 -6.27
N ILE A 6 -4.48 -5.26 -6.37
CA ILE A 6 -4.37 -6.23 -5.27
C ILE A 6 -2.93 -6.42 -4.81
N LEU A 7 -2.74 -6.81 -3.55
CA LEU A 7 -1.45 -7.21 -3.00
C LEU A 7 -1.32 -8.73 -3.00
N VAL A 8 -0.26 -9.24 -3.61
CA VAL A 8 0.08 -10.67 -3.56
C VAL A 8 1.48 -10.87 -2.98
N ASN A 9 1.68 -11.98 -2.33
CA ASN A 9 3.00 -12.43 -1.87
C ASN A 9 3.78 -13.10 -3.02
N LYS A 10 4.99 -13.59 -2.73
CA LYS A 10 5.84 -14.30 -3.70
C LYS A 10 5.23 -15.58 -4.28
N GLU A 11 4.26 -16.17 -3.58
CA GLU A 11 3.53 -17.34 -4.10
C GLU A 11 2.41 -16.94 -5.07
N GLY A 12 2.10 -15.65 -5.23
CA GLY A 12 0.99 -15.15 -6.03
C GLY A 12 -0.36 -15.13 -5.29
N LYS A 13 -0.38 -15.25 -3.96
CA LYS A 13 -1.59 -15.25 -3.13
C LYS A 13 -1.85 -13.88 -2.51
N ARG A 14 -3.11 -13.43 -2.48
CA ARG A 14 -3.55 -12.33 -1.60
C ARG A 14 -3.39 -12.76 -0.15
N PHE A 15 -3.14 -11.82 0.74
CA PHE A 15 -2.89 -12.10 2.16
C PHE A 15 -3.46 -11.03 3.10
N VAL A 16 -4.06 -9.98 2.56
CA VAL A 16 -4.59 -8.85 3.36
C VAL A 16 -5.67 -8.10 2.57
N ASN A 17 -6.57 -7.43 3.28
CA ASN A 17 -7.41 -6.40 2.68
C ASN A 17 -6.54 -5.20 2.29
N GLU A 18 -6.45 -4.89 1.02
CA GLU A 18 -5.58 -3.83 0.51
C GLU A 18 -6.00 -2.42 0.94
N LEU A 19 -7.23 -2.26 1.43
CA LEU A 19 -7.76 -0.97 1.91
C LEU A 19 -7.68 -0.81 3.42
N THR A 20 -7.10 -1.78 4.13
CA THR A 20 -6.80 -1.59 5.55
C THR A 20 -5.81 -0.44 5.78
N THR A 21 -5.64 -0.03 7.04
CA THR A 21 -4.70 1.03 7.41
C THR A 21 -3.27 0.72 6.98
N ARG A 22 -2.43 1.73 6.87
CA ARG A 22 -1.06 1.57 6.35
C ARG A 22 -0.19 0.71 7.26
N ASP A 23 -0.32 0.88 8.56
CA ASP A 23 0.36 0.10 9.59
C ASP A 23 -0.07 -1.38 9.53
N ALA A 24 -1.38 -1.67 9.42
CA ALA A 24 -1.89 -3.03 9.29
C ALA A 24 -1.42 -3.70 7.98
N ALA A 25 -1.46 -2.98 6.85
CA ALA A 25 -0.94 -3.48 5.58
C ALA A 25 0.58 -3.72 5.65
N SER A 26 1.33 -2.80 6.26
CA SER A 26 2.78 -2.93 6.46
C SER A 26 3.11 -4.14 7.35
N ALA A 27 2.40 -4.31 8.46
CA ALA A 27 2.57 -5.47 9.35
C ALA A 27 2.27 -6.80 8.62
N ALA A 28 1.26 -6.82 7.73
CA ALA A 28 0.95 -7.98 6.91
C ALA A 28 2.05 -8.28 5.88
N ILE A 29 2.62 -7.26 5.22
CA ILE A 29 3.74 -7.42 4.27
C ILE A 29 5.00 -7.93 4.99
N LEU A 30 5.31 -7.40 6.18
CA LEU A 30 6.48 -7.83 6.96
C LEU A 30 6.43 -9.31 7.39
N LYS A 31 5.24 -9.92 7.39
CA LYS A 31 5.06 -11.36 7.65
C LYS A 31 5.26 -12.23 6.41
N GLN A 32 5.31 -11.64 5.20
CA GLN A 32 5.55 -12.38 3.97
C GLN A 32 7.04 -12.69 3.79
N GLN A 33 7.33 -13.65 2.91
CA GLN A 33 8.69 -13.99 2.51
C GLN A 33 9.43 -12.73 2.03
N ASP A 34 10.67 -12.57 2.45
CA ASP A 34 11.54 -11.41 2.16
C ASP A 34 10.92 -10.05 2.56
N LYS A 35 9.89 -10.07 3.40
CA LYS A 35 9.20 -8.87 3.90
C LYS A 35 8.72 -7.95 2.77
N MET A 36 8.30 -8.56 1.65
CA MET A 36 7.85 -7.84 0.47
C MET A 36 6.54 -8.41 -0.09
N ALA A 37 5.90 -7.65 -0.95
CA ALA A 37 4.73 -8.05 -1.72
C ALA A 37 4.78 -7.42 -3.13
N TYR A 38 3.92 -7.87 -4.01
CA TYR A 38 3.71 -7.27 -5.32
C TYR A 38 2.31 -6.66 -5.41
N LEU A 39 2.25 -5.43 -5.90
CA LEU A 39 1.00 -4.78 -6.29
C LEU A 39 0.69 -5.18 -7.73
N ILE A 40 -0.38 -5.92 -7.94
CA ILE A 40 -0.79 -6.41 -9.26
C ILE A 40 -1.83 -5.45 -9.84
N ILE A 41 -1.60 -5.03 -11.08
CA ILE A 41 -2.49 -4.18 -11.86
C ILE A 41 -2.57 -4.65 -13.31
N ASP A 42 -3.57 -4.20 -14.02
CA ASP A 42 -3.71 -4.36 -15.46
C ASP A 42 -3.60 -3.02 -16.21
N GLU A 43 -3.71 -3.04 -17.52
CA GLU A 43 -3.60 -1.85 -18.37
C GLU A 43 -4.69 -0.80 -18.07
N ASN A 44 -5.90 -1.22 -17.66
CA ASN A 44 -6.97 -0.30 -17.29
C ASN A 44 -6.67 0.44 -15.98
N ILE A 45 -6.11 -0.26 -14.99
CA ILE A 45 -5.70 0.35 -13.72
C ILE A 45 -4.52 1.30 -13.98
N ARG A 46 -3.54 0.89 -14.79
CA ARG A 46 -2.42 1.74 -15.19
C ARG A 46 -2.91 3.08 -15.78
N LYS A 47 -3.77 3.03 -16.78
CA LYS A 47 -4.31 4.24 -17.44
C LYS A 47 -5.17 5.11 -16.52
N SER A 48 -5.71 4.55 -15.43
CA SER A 48 -6.55 5.29 -14.49
C SER A 48 -5.78 6.17 -13.50
N LEU A 49 -4.44 6.04 -13.42
CA LEU A 49 -3.60 6.73 -12.44
C LEU A 49 -2.29 7.19 -13.07
N ARG A 50 -2.19 8.46 -13.41
CA ARG A 50 -0.98 9.05 -14.02
C ARG A 50 0.28 8.84 -13.16
N GLN A 51 0.14 8.79 -11.84
CA GLN A 51 1.27 8.58 -10.91
C GLN A 51 1.96 7.21 -11.08
N ILE A 52 1.28 6.23 -11.66
CA ILE A 52 1.84 4.90 -11.93
C ILE A 52 3.00 4.99 -12.94
N GLU A 53 2.95 5.91 -13.89
CA GLU A 53 3.99 6.09 -14.90
C GLU A 53 5.36 6.40 -14.29
N GLY A 54 5.41 7.03 -13.12
CA GLY A 54 6.66 7.25 -12.38
C GLY A 54 7.39 5.94 -12.05
N TYR A 55 6.67 4.88 -11.73
CA TYR A 55 7.27 3.56 -11.44
C TYR A 55 7.84 2.89 -12.70
N PHE A 56 7.24 3.14 -13.86
CA PHE A 56 7.77 2.66 -15.14
C PHE A 56 9.07 3.38 -15.50
N HIS A 57 9.13 4.70 -15.33
CA HIS A 57 10.36 5.48 -15.55
C HIS A 57 11.51 5.08 -14.64
N LEU A 58 11.21 4.59 -13.44
CA LEU A 58 12.19 4.10 -12.47
C LEU A 58 12.51 2.60 -12.65
N GLU A 59 11.99 1.95 -13.69
CA GLU A 59 12.17 0.52 -13.98
C GLU A 59 11.79 -0.42 -12.83
N LEU A 60 10.84 0.03 -11.97
CA LEU A 60 10.38 -0.73 -10.80
C LEU A 60 9.24 -1.70 -11.13
N VAL A 61 8.80 -1.77 -12.38
CA VAL A 61 7.65 -2.54 -12.81
C VAL A 61 8.10 -3.79 -13.55
N LYS A 62 7.55 -4.95 -13.17
CA LYS A 62 7.60 -6.16 -13.98
C LYS A 62 6.33 -6.24 -14.82
N GLU A 63 6.45 -6.70 -16.07
CA GLU A 63 5.31 -6.83 -16.97
C GLU A 63 5.18 -8.23 -17.56
N GLY A 64 3.94 -8.58 -17.93
CA GLY A 64 3.63 -9.80 -18.66
C GLY A 64 2.47 -9.56 -19.63
N ALA A 65 2.50 -10.20 -20.79
CA ALA A 65 1.41 -10.20 -21.75
C ALA A 65 0.19 -10.94 -21.17
N THR A 66 0.43 -11.97 -20.37
CA THR A 66 -0.55 -12.76 -19.63
C THR A 66 -0.21 -12.75 -18.13
N LEU A 67 -1.16 -13.21 -17.30
CA LEU A 67 -0.90 -13.40 -15.86
C LEU A 67 0.17 -14.49 -15.63
N ARG A 68 0.27 -15.47 -16.51
CA ARG A 68 1.31 -16.51 -16.45
C ARG A 68 2.71 -15.93 -16.72
N ASP A 69 2.82 -15.07 -17.72
CA ASP A 69 4.08 -14.37 -18.01
C ASP A 69 4.48 -13.46 -16.85
N LEU A 70 3.50 -12.75 -16.28
CA LEU A 70 3.74 -11.91 -15.11
C LEU A 70 4.18 -12.74 -13.91
N ALA A 71 3.54 -13.88 -13.65
CA ALA A 71 3.93 -14.80 -12.58
C ALA A 71 5.39 -15.26 -12.74
N ALA A 72 5.78 -15.65 -13.94
CA ALA A 72 7.17 -16.02 -14.24
C ALA A 72 8.13 -14.84 -13.98
N ALA A 73 7.76 -13.62 -14.39
CA ALA A 73 8.59 -12.42 -14.21
C ALA A 73 8.82 -12.05 -12.73
N ILE A 74 7.91 -12.41 -11.81
CA ILE A 74 8.03 -12.16 -10.38
C ILE A 74 8.42 -13.40 -9.55
N GLY A 75 8.63 -14.54 -10.22
CA GLY A 75 8.96 -15.81 -9.56
C GLY A 75 7.80 -16.44 -8.77
N ALA A 76 6.55 -16.09 -9.11
CA ALA A 76 5.35 -16.67 -8.51
C ALA A 76 4.87 -17.90 -9.28
N HIS A 77 4.01 -18.71 -8.64
CA HIS A 77 3.41 -19.86 -9.31
C HIS A 77 2.28 -19.40 -10.25
N PRO A 78 2.33 -19.71 -11.56
CA PRO A 78 1.37 -19.20 -12.54
C PRO A 78 -0.09 -19.51 -12.21
N ASP A 79 -0.41 -20.77 -11.90
CA ASP A 79 -1.78 -21.18 -11.59
C ASP A 79 -2.31 -20.51 -10.30
N THR A 80 -1.44 -20.24 -9.35
CA THR A 80 -1.79 -19.53 -8.12
C THR A 80 -2.15 -18.09 -8.39
N LEU A 81 -1.35 -17.37 -9.19
CA LEU A 81 -1.62 -15.97 -9.52
C LEU A 81 -2.92 -15.85 -10.35
N GLU A 82 -3.12 -16.72 -11.33
CA GLU A 82 -4.37 -16.76 -12.13
C GLU A 82 -5.59 -17.01 -11.24
N ALA A 83 -5.53 -18.01 -10.35
CA ALA A 83 -6.62 -18.30 -9.41
C ALA A 83 -6.89 -17.13 -8.45
N THR A 84 -5.84 -16.46 -7.97
CA THR A 84 -5.95 -15.30 -7.10
C THR A 84 -6.67 -14.14 -7.80
N VAL A 85 -6.27 -13.81 -9.03
CA VAL A 85 -6.90 -12.75 -9.82
C VAL A 85 -8.33 -13.12 -10.19
N ALA A 86 -8.61 -14.38 -10.56
CA ALA A 86 -9.96 -14.83 -10.86
C ALA A 86 -10.90 -14.68 -9.64
N LYS A 87 -10.45 -15.09 -8.45
CA LYS A 87 -11.22 -14.90 -7.20
C LYS A 87 -11.50 -13.42 -6.93
N TYR A 88 -10.50 -12.55 -7.10
CA TYR A 88 -10.68 -11.11 -6.93
C TYR A 88 -11.69 -10.55 -7.94
N ASN A 89 -11.58 -10.94 -9.22
CA ASN A 89 -12.53 -10.50 -10.25
C ASN A 89 -13.97 -10.93 -9.93
N THR A 90 -14.16 -12.16 -9.46
CA THR A 90 -15.48 -12.64 -8.99
C THR A 90 -15.99 -11.79 -7.81
N ALA A 91 -15.10 -11.43 -6.86
CA ALA A 91 -15.47 -10.56 -5.74
C ALA A 91 -15.91 -9.16 -6.21
N VAL A 92 -15.25 -8.60 -7.24
CA VAL A 92 -15.65 -7.32 -7.87
C VAL A 92 -17.05 -7.44 -8.49
N GLU A 93 -17.28 -8.49 -9.27
CA GLU A 93 -18.55 -8.72 -9.99
C GLU A 93 -19.72 -8.96 -9.03
N THR A 94 -19.50 -9.71 -7.96
CA THR A 94 -20.50 -10.01 -6.93
C THR A 94 -20.59 -8.91 -5.86
N LYS A 95 -19.70 -7.90 -5.89
CA LYS A 95 -19.56 -6.86 -4.86
C LYS A 95 -19.35 -7.44 -3.44
N ASN A 96 -18.74 -8.61 -3.36
CA ASN A 96 -18.55 -9.33 -2.10
C ASN A 96 -17.18 -10.04 -2.06
N ASP A 97 -16.22 -9.46 -1.34
CA ASP A 97 -14.95 -10.10 -1.04
C ASP A 97 -15.07 -10.94 0.24
N VAL A 98 -15.43 -12.22 0.07
CA VAL A 98 -15.67 -13.13 1.19
C VAL A 98 -14.40 -13.35 2.03
N GLU A 99 -13.23 -13.37 1.38
CA GLU A 99 -11.95 -13.74 1.99
C GLU A 99 -11.35 -12.58 2.82
N PHE A 100 -11.27 -11.38 2.24
CA PHE A 100 -10.60 -10.23 2.87
C PHE A 100 -11.55 -9.10 3.27
N LYS A 101 -12.84 -9.21 2.98
CA LYS A 101 -13.85 -8.19 3.32
C LYS A 101 -13.52 -6.79 2.79
N ARG A 102 -12.91 -6.71 1.62
CA ARG A 102 -12.63 -5.44 0.95
C ARG A 102 -13.94 -4.83 0.42
N ALA A 103 -14.31 -3.68 0.96
CA ALA A 103 -15.58 -3.04 0.65
C ALA A 103 -15.59 -2.34 -0.72
N ASP A 104 -14.47 -1.71 -1.12
CA ASP A 104 -14.37 -0.97 -2.38
C ASP A 104 -13.45 -1.68 -3.37
N MET A 105 -14.06 -2.15 -4.45
CA MET A 105 -13.42 -2.89 -5.53
C MET A 105 -13.88 -2.33 -6.88
N PRO A 106 -13.34 -1.17 -7.30
CA PRO A 106 -13.87 -0.41 -8.44
C PRO A 106 -13.62 -1.06 -9.79
N ARG A 107 -12.65 -1.98 -9.91
CA ARG A 107 -12.24 -2.55 -11.18
C ARG A 107 -11.78 -3.99 -11.04
N VAL A 108 -12.09 -4.80 -12.06
CA VAL A 108 -11.48 -6.12 -12.30
C VAL A 108 -10.07 -5.97 -12.88
N ILE A 109 -9.26 -7.02 -12.76
CA ILE A 109 -7.94 -7.15 -13.36
C ILE A 109 -8.05 -8.16 -14.52
N LYS A 110 -8.28 -7.68 -15.75
CA LYS A 110 -8.52 -8.56 -16.91
C LYS A 110 -7.99 -8.04 -18.25
N THR A 111 -7.55 -6.77 -18.29
CA THR A 111 -7.12 -6.15 -19.55
C THR A 111 -5.62 -6.30 -19.73
N PRO A 112 -5.15 -7.08 -20.71
CA PRO A 112 -3.72 -7.14 -21.03
C PRO A 112 -3.17 -5.74 -21.43
N LYS A 113 -1.95 -5.40 -21.05
CA LYS A 113 -0.93 -6.14 -20.30
C LYS A 113 -1.18 -6.12 -18.78
N PHE A 114 -0.44 -7.00 -18.07
CA PHE A 114 -0.47 -7.08 -16.62
C PHE A 114 0.87 -6.63 -16.04
N TYR A 115 0.85 -6.03 -14.85
CA TYR A 115 2.02 -5.43 -14.25
C TYR A 115 2.10 -5.76 -12.77
N ALA A 116 3.34 -5.89 -12.27
CA ALA A 116 3.63 -6.08 -10.85
C ALA A 116 4.64 -5.04 -10.38
N ILE A 117 4.32 -4.35 -9.31
CA ILE A 117 5.19 -3.38 -8.64
C ILE A 117 5.60 -3.97 -7.30
N GLY A 118 6.91 -4.20 -7.11
CA GLY A 118 7.44 -4.65 -5.83
C GLY A 118 7.28 -3.58 -4.76
N VAL A 119 6.75 -3.95 -3.59
CA VAL A 119 6.51 -3.03 -2.48
C VAL A 119 7.01 -3.60 -1.17
N GLN A 120 7.61 -2.74 -0.35
CA GLN A 120 8.02 -3.01 1.01
C GLN A 120 7.56 -1.86 1.92
N PRO A 121 7.36 -2.10 3.21
CA PRO A 121 7.14 -1.02 4.16
C PRO A 121 8.36 -0.12 4.25
N GLY A 122 8.12 1.19 4.26
CA GLY A 122 9.14 2.20 4.47
C GLY A 122 8.69 3.24 5.49
N ILE A 123 9.62 3.81 6.23
CA ILE A 123 9.35 4.93 7.10
C ILE A 123 9.19 6.18 6.23
N HIS A 124 8.09 6.88 6.39
CA HIS A 124 7.79 8.08 5.62
C HIS A 124 7.41 9.27 6.49
N TYR A 125 6.74 9.04 7.63
CA TYR A 125 6.23 10.08 8.50
C TYR A 125 6.20 9.59 9.95
N THR A 126 6.61 10.43 10.89
CA THR A 126 6.50 10.16 12.32
C THR A 126 5.13 10.61 12.82
N MET A 127 4.36 9.70 13.46
CA MET A 127 3.04 10.02 13.99
C MET A 127 3.14 10.73 15.35
N GLY A 128 4.08 10.30 16.17
CA GLY A 128 4.44 10.95 17.42
C GLY A 128 5.56 12.00 17.22
N GLY A 129 5.83 12.77 18.26
CA GLY A 129 6.85 13.81 18.24
C GLY A 129 6.89 14.59 19.56
N LEU A 130 7.49 15.76 19.53
CA LEU A 130 7.58 16.66 20.67
C LEU A 130 6.21 17.27 20.99
N GLU A 131 5.85 17.28 22.27
CA GLU A 131 4.69 18.03 22.73
C GLU A 131 5.03 19.53 22.77
N ILE A 132 4.13 20.38 22.30
CA ILE A 132 4.28 21.83 22.29
C ILE A 132 3.03 22.52 22.83
N ASP A 133 3.22 23.73 23.38
CA ASP A 133 2.11 24.60 23.75
C ASP A 133 1.66 25.52 22.58
N GLU A 134 0.68 26.38 22.85
CA GLU A 134 0.14 27.32 21.88
C GLU A 134 1.17 28.36 21.39
N GLN A 135 2.27 28.56 22.14
CA GLN A 135 3.38 29.40 21.75
C GLN A 135 4.52 28.64 21.08
N THR A 136 4.26 27.36 20.66
CA THR A 136 5.21 26.46 20.01
C THR A 136 6.45 26.10 20.85
N ARG A 137 6.39 26.30 22.17
CA ARG A 137 7.46 25.92 23.09
C ARG A 137 7.36 24.42 23.36
N VAL A 138 8.51 23.74 23.35
CA VAL A 138 8.57 22.30 23.66
C VAL A 138 8.31 22.09 25.16
N ILE A 139 7.45 21.13 25.48
CA ILE A 139 7.08 20.77 26.84
C ILE A 139 7.92 19.58 27.31
N ASP A 140 8.46 19.67 28.51
CA ASP A 140 9.21 18.59 29.16
C ASP A 140 8.27 17.51 29.74
N ASN A 141 8.85 16.40 30.23
CA ASN A 141 8.07 15.30 30.84
C ASN A 141 7.33 15.68 32.14
N ASN A 142 7.56 16.88 32.67
CA ASN A 142 6.85 17.41 33.85
C ASN A 142 5.76 18.42 33.48
N GLY A 143 5.48 18.56 32.17
CA GLY A 143 4.48 19.49 31.66
C GLY A 143 4.91 20.95 31.65
N LYS A 144 6.23 21.23 31.67
CA LYS A 144 6.78 22.61 31.69
C LYS A 144 7.47 22.93 30.37
N PRO A 145 7.33 24.19 29.88
CA PRO A 145 8.07 24.64 28.71
C PRO A 145 9.58 24.60 28.96
N ILE A 146 10.34 24.06 28.04
CA ILE A 146 11.79 24.08 28.03
C ILE A 146 12.23 25.46 27.54
N PRO A 147 12.96 26.28 28.37
CA PRO A 147 13.35 27.61 27.96
C PRO A 147 14.20 27.65 26.70
N GLY A 148 13.79 28.48 25.73
CA GLY A 148 14.51 28.67 24.47
C GLY A 148 14.36 27.54 23.44
N LEU A 149 13.55 26.46 23.72
CA LEU A 149 13.32 25.39 22.80
C LEU A 149 11.90 25.49 22.18
N TYR A 150 11.86 25.57 20.86
CA TYR A 150 10.63 25.65 20.05
C TYR A 150 10.63 24.58 18.99
N ALA A 151 9.45 24.12 18.61
CA ALA A 151 9.29 23.12 17.54
C ALA A 151 8.04 23.38 16.71
N ALA A 152 8.09 23.04 15.43
CA ALA A 152 6.96 23.10 14.52
C ALA A 152 7.09 22.06 13.41
N GLY A 153 5.99 21.68 12.76
CA GLY A 153 5.93 20.73 11.67
C GLY A 153 5.91 19.28 12.13
N GLU A 154 6.41 18.36 11.31
CA GLU A 154 6.33 16.90 11.57
C GLU A 154 6.91 16.49 12.92
N VAL A 155 7.96 17.17 13.38
CA VAL A 155 8.65 16.88 14.64
C VAL A 155 7.76 17.06 15.87
N THR A 156 6.65 17.80 15.78
CA THR A 156 5.76 18.04 16.91
C THR A 156 4.78 16.91 17.16
N GLY A 157 4.57 16.02 16.22
CA GLY A 157 3.65 14.87 16.38
C GLY A 157 2.19 15.23 16.68
N GLY A 158 1.38 14.22 16.88
CA GLY A 158 0.02 14.33 17.42
C GLY A 158 -1.08 14.80 16.45
N VAL A 159 -0.77 15.57 15.40
CA VAL A 159 -1.74 16.18 14.47
C VAL A 159 -2.62 15.16 13.78
N HIS A 160 -2.07 14.00 13.44
CA HIS A 160 -2.76 12.95 12.70
C HIS A 160 -3.17 11.74 13.58
N GLY A 161 -3.01 11.81 14.90
CA GLY A 161 -3.24 10.69 15.79
C GLY A 161 -2.33 9.49 15.48
N ALA A 162 -2.86 8.28 15.57
CA ALA A 162 -2.09 7.06 15.37
C ALA A 162 -1.85 6.70 13.89
N ASN A 163 -2.61 7.30 12.95
CA ASN A 163 -2.50 6.99 11.52
C ASN A 163 -3.00 8.17 10.67
N ARG A 164 -2.33 8.46 9.56
CA ARG A 164 -2.72 9.56 8.68
C ARG A 164 -3.23 9.10 7.32
N LEU A 165 -4.07 9.89 6.69
CA LEU A 165 -4.45 9.73 5.29
C LEU A 165 -3.30 10.16 4.38
N GLY A 166 -3.17 9.50 3.23
CA GLY A 166 -2.14 9.81 2.25
C GLY A 166 -2.26 11.25 1.72
N GLY A 167 -1.13 11.93 1.61
CA GLY A 167 -1.07 13.29 1.11
C GLY A 167 -1.39 14.40 2.13
N ASN A 168 -1.62 14.04 3.40
CA ASN A 168 -1.98 15.01 4.44
C ASN A 168 -0.80 15.42 5.35
N SER A 169 0.41 15.20 4.91
CA SER A 169 1.60 15.60 5.67
C SER A 169 2.57 16.32 4.77
#